data_186e7fa9e537ba9856e3964336edf15e
#
_entry.id   186e7fa9e537ba9856e3964336edf15e
#
_cell.length_a   1.000
_cell.length_b   1.000
_cell.length_c   1.000
_cell.angle_alpha   90.00
_cell.angle_beta   90.00
_cell.angle_gamma   90.00
#
_symmetry.space_group_name_H-M   'P 1'
#
loop_
_entity.id
_entity.type
_entity.pdbx_description
1 polymer ?
#
loop_
_entity_poly.entity_id
_entity_poly.type
_entity_poly.pdbx_seq_one_letter_code
_entity_poly.pdbx_strand_id
1 'polypeptide(L)'
;RGNYSTAARIYKGYLYYSSQLTVYRVKLDENLVPVGEAEIIVDDDHAHGSHEHIGKPIAFDEEGHIFVPFGAPNNACQNPKRTPLVPGQDPCPLLEDHGGIWRFDAEKVGQTQKDGEFYASGLRSIVALDWNTSDQSLYAVVHGRDDLHRLWPNHFSQWESALLPSEEF
;
A
#
# COMPACT_ATOMS: atom_id res chain seq x y z
N ARG A 1 -1.43 3.08 16.32
CA ARG A 1 -0.16 2.43 15.96
C ARG A 1 0.41 3.09 14.72
N GLY A 2 1.70 3.42 14.73
CA GLY A 2 2.38 4.12 13.66
C GLY A 2 2.25 5.64 13.75
N ASN A 3 3.34 6.34 13.43
CA ASN A 3 3.48 7.77 13.69
C ASN A 3 3.12 8.66 12.49
N TYR A 4 2.79 8.09 11.33
CA TYR A 4 2.58 8.86 10.10
C TYR A 4 1.27 8.46 9.43
N SER A 5 0.42 9.45 9.18
CA SER A 5 -0.74 9.30 8.31
C SER A 5 -0.27 9.39 6.84
N THR A 6 -0.74 8.49 6.02
CA THR A 6 -0.41 8.44 4.58
C THR A 6 -1.63 8.69 3.70
N ALA A 7 -2.84 8.67 4.25
CA ALA A 7 -4.06 8.98 3.53
C ALA A 7 -5.15 9.52 4.45
N ALA A 8 -6.01 10.34 3.89
CA ALA A 8 -7.28 10.77 4.47
C ALA A 8 -8.34 10.90 3.37
N ARG A 9 -9.54 10.36 3.59
CA ARG A 9 -10.69 10.39 2.69
C ARG A 9 -11.99 10.53 3.48
N ILE A 10 -12.93 11.28 2.94
CA ILE A 10 -14.30 11.31 3.48
C ILE A 10 -15.14 10.32 2.66
N TYR A 11 -15.82 9.39 3.36
CA TYR A 11 -16.69 8.42 2.75
C TYR A 11 -17.90 8.13 3.65
N LYS A 12 -19.11 8.24 3.12
CA LYS A 12 -20.40 8.00 3.82
C LYS A 12 -20.50 8.64 5.22
N GLY A 13 -20.03 9.88 5.37
CA GLY A 13 -20.12 10.63 6.63
C GLY A 13 -19.06 10.29 7.67
N TYR A 14 -18.02 9.57 7.28
CA TYR A 14 -16.84 9.29 8.10
C TYR A 14 -15.58 9.85 7.46
N LEU A 15 -14.64 10.29 8.28
CA LEU A 15 -13.24 10.50 7.89
C LEU A 15 -12.49 9.20 8.07
N TYR A 16 -12.05 8.60 6.97
CA TYR A 16 -11.11 7.49 6.96
C TYR A 16 -9.69 8.03 6.85
N TYR A 17 -8.79 7.49 7.62
CA TYR A 17 -7.38 7.87 7.59
C TYR A 17 -6.49 6.68 7.93
N SER A 18 -5.26 6.69 7.40
CA SER A 18 -4.31 5.61 7.61
C SER A 18 -3.11 6.04 8.43
N SER A 19 -2.59 5.10 9.21
CA SER A 19 -1.22 5.10 9.71
C SER A 19 -0.38 4.14 8.87
N GLN A 20 0.84 3.86 9.31
CA GLN A 20 1.70 2.86 8.66
C GLN A 20 1.11 1.44 8.67
N LEU A 21 0.36 1.09 9.71
CA LEU A 21 -0.11 -0.28 9.93
C LEU A 21 -1.64 -0.39 9.95
N THR A 22 -2.36 0.71 10.11
CA THR A 22 -3.78 0.65 10.44
C THR A 22 -4.56 1.69 9.65
N VAL A 23 -5.70 1.30 9.15
CA VAL A 23 -6.73 2.17 8.60
C VAL A 23 -7.80 2.37 9.65
N TYR A 24 -8.09 3.63 9.97
CA TYR A 24 -9.10 4.06 10.94
C TYR A 24 -10.23 4.78 10.24
N ARG A 25 -11.38 4.87 10.91
CA ARG A 25 -12.40 5.86 10.60
C ARG A 25 -12.90 6.53 11.87
N VAL A 26 -13.40 7.74 11.73
CA VAL A 26 -14.13 8.48 12.77
C VAL A 26 -15.34 9.14 12.15
N LYS A 27 -16.47 9.13 12.86
CA LYS A 27 -17.71 9.75 12.38
C LYS A 27 -17.52 11.27 12.31
N LEU A 28 -18.11 11.89 11.30
CA LEU A 28 -18.17 13.35 11.15
C LEU A 28 -19.58 13.86 11.50
N ASP A 29 -19.64 15.04 12.13
CA ASP A 29 -20.88 15.78 12.27
C ASP A 29 -21.23 16.58 10.99
N GLU A 30 -22.30 17.36 11.04
CA GLU A 30 -22.77 18.19 9.92
C GLU A 30 -21.78 19.29 9.48
N ASN A 31 -20.83 19.65 10.35
CA ASN A 31 -19.76 20.62 10.10
C ASN A 31 -18.44 19.97 9.70
N LEU A 32 -18.45 18.65 9.41
CA LEU A 32 -17.28 17.83 9.11
C LEU A 32 -16.26 17.77 10.26
N VAL A 33 -16.72 17.95 11.50
CA VAL A 33 -15.88 17.79 12.69
C VAL A 33 -15.96 16.34 13.19
N PRO A 34 -14.82 15.68 13.48
CA PRO A 34 -14.81 14.35 14.05
C PRO A 34 -15.56 14.28 15.41
N VAL A 35 -16.44 13.29 15.56
CA VAL A 35 -17.21 13.03 16.79
C VAL A 35 -17.08 11.58 17.22
N GLY A 36 -16.90 11.36 18.52
CA GLY A 36 -16.71 10.03 19.08
C GLY A 36 -15.28 9.50 18.95
N GLU A 37 -15.15 8.21 19.17
CA GLU A 37 -13.85 7.51 19.09
C GLU A 37 -13.61 6.97 17.68
N ALA A 38 -12.33 6.84 17.32
CA ALA A 38 -11.94 6.24 16.06
C ALA A 38 -12.07 4.72 16.12
N GLU A 39 -12.60 4.14 15.06
CA GLU A 39 -12.74 2.70 14.87
C GLU A 39 -11.63 2.20 13.94
N ILE A 40 -11.12 1.00 14.20
CA ILE A 40 -10.18 0.31 13.31
C ILE A 40 -11.00 -0.38 12.20
N ILE A 41 -10.66 -0.09 10.95
CA ILE A 41 -11.28 -0.73 9.78
C ILE A 41 -10.41 -1.88 9.30
N VAL A 42 -9.13 -1.62 9.07
CA VAL A 42 -8.16 -2.65 8.68
C VAL A 42 -6.90 -2.50 9.52
N ASP A 43 -6.48 -3.56 10.17
CA ASP A 43 -5.21 -3.63 10.90
C ASP A 43 -4.24 -4.57 10.17
N ASP A 44 -3.02 -4.08 9.95
CA ASP A 44 -1.93 -4.89 9.41
C ASP A 44 -1.34 -5.70 10.57
N ASP A 45 -1.70 -6.97 10.65
CA ASP A 45 -1.35 -7.91 11.71
C ASP A 45 -0.07 -8.71 11.43
N HIS A 46 0.66 -8.39 10.35
CA HIS A 46 1.93 -9.04 10.06
C HIS A 46 2.98 -8.79 11.14
N ALA A 47 3.88 -9.76 11.31
CA ALA A 47 5.05 -9.60 12.16
C ALA A 47 6.04 -8.61 11.51
N HIS A 48 6.02 -7.37 12.00
CA HIS A 48 6.78 -6.26 11.42
C HIS A 48 8.24 -6.27 11.86
N GLY A 49 9.09 -7.00 11.16
CA GLY A 49 10.54 -6.94 11.37
C GLY A 49 11.19 -5.71 10.74
N SER A 50 10.92 -5.42 9.50
CA SER A 50 11.38 -4.23 8.79
C SER A 50 10.53 -4.03 7.54
N HIS A 51 9.53 -3.17 7.63
CA HIS A 51 8.77 -2.73 6.46
C HIS A 51 9.52 -1.61 5.76
N GLU A 52 9.84 -1.81 4.49
CA GLU A 52 10.44 -0.75 3.67
C GLU A 52 9.37 0.16 3.04
N HIS A 53 8.18 -0.38 2.75
CA HIS A 53 7.14 0.33 1.99
C HIS A 53 5.79 0.29 2.71
N ILE A 54 5.69 1.08 3.76
CA ILE A 54 4.57 1.10 4.70
C ILE A 54 3.48 2.14 4.39
N GLY A 55 3.61 2.88 3.29
CA GLY A 55 2.55 3.79 2.85
C GLY A 55 1.23 3.05 2.64
N LYS A 56 0.13 3.59 3.18
CA LYS A 56 -1.22 3.04 3.02
C LYS A 56 -2.17 4.11 2.46
N PRO A 57 -1.99 4.56 1.18
CA PRO A 57 -3.04 5.31 0.51
C PRO A 57 -4.29 4.44 0.44
N ILE A 58 -5.46 5.07 0.48
CA ILE A 58 -6.75 4.38 0.43
C ILE A 58 -7.63 4.96 -0.66
N ALA A 59 -8.42 4.13 -1.29
CA ALA A 59 -9.46 4.52 -2.24
C ALA A 59 -10.74 3.75 -1.95
N PHE A 60 -11.88 4.25 -2.44
CA PHE A 60 -13.19 3.63 -2.29
C PHE A 60 -13.86 3.52 -3.64
N ASP A 61 -14.51 2.38 -3.90
CA ASP A 61 -15.44 2.26 -5.01
C ASP A 61 -16.87 2.69 -4.63
N GLU A 62 -17.75 2.58 -5.59
CA GLU A 62 -19.18 2.91 -5.40
C GLU A 62 -19.98 1.74 -4.81
N GLU A 63 -19.39 0.54 -4.75
CA GLU A 63 -20.01 -0.68 -4.24
C GLU A 63 -19.86 -0.85 -2.73
N GLY A 64 -19.03 -0.03 -2.09
CA GLY A 64 -18.81 -0.08 -0.64
C GLY A 64 -17.51 -0.72 -0.22
N HIS A 65 -16.57 -0.85 -1.13
CA HIS A 65 -15.26 -1.38 -0.80
C HIS A 65 -14.23 -0.29 -0.54
N ILE A 66 -13.23 -0.63 0.26
CA ILE A 66 -12.00 0.13 0.46
C ILE A 66 -10.80 -0.68 -0.05
N PHE A 67 -9.94 -0.04 -0.82
CA PHE A 67 -8.69 -0.61 -1.32
C PHE A 67 -7.53 -0.16 -0.44
N VAL A 68 -6.77 -1.13 0.07
CA VAL A 68 -5.65 -0.89 1.00
C VAL A 68 -4.42 -1.63 0.50
N PRO A 69 -3.28 -0.95 0.29
CA PRO A 69 -2.04 -1.61 -0.10
C PRO A 69 -1.30 -2.21 1.10
N PHE A 70 -0.63 -3.32 0.83
CA PHE A 70 0.38 -3.93 1.70
C PHE A 70 1.69 -3.96 0.91
N GLY A 71 2.54 -2.96 1.14
CA GLY A 71 3.76 -2.76 0.38
C GLY A 71 4.81 -3.84 0.61
N ALA A 72 5.73 -3.99 -0.33
CA ALA A 72 6.77 -4.99 -0.24
C ALA A 72 7.78 -4.71 0.89
N PRO A 73 8.13 -5.69 1.73
CA PRO A 73 9.13 -5.52 2.79
C PRO A 73 10.58 -5.56 2.27
N ASN A 74 10.76 -5.47 0.96
CA ASN A 74 12.04 -5.63 0.28
C ASN A 74 12.06 -4.80 -1.01
N ASN A 75 13.23 -4.28 -1.39
CA ASN A 75 13.38 -3.49 -2.62
C ASN A 75 13.12 -4.30 -3.91
N ALA A 76 13.67 -5.50 -4.00
CA ALA A 76 13.65 -6.31 -5.23
C ALA A 76 13.64 -7.82 -4.95
N CYS A 77 12.93 -8.24 -3.91
CA CYS A 77 12.82 -9.65 -3.51
C CYS A 77 14.16 -10.39 -3.30
N GLN A 78 15.21 -9.67 -2.93
CA GLN A 78 16.52 -10.28 -2.66
C GLN A 78 16.58 -10.93 -1.27
N ASN A 79 17.34 -12.01 -1.18
CA ASN A 79 17.72 -12.59 0.09
C ASN A 79 19.22 -12.98 0.03
N PRO A 80 20.13 -12.29 0.79
CA PRO A 80 19.87 -11.15 1.67
C PRO A 80 19.42 -9.87 0.95
N LYS A 81 18.67 -9.01 1.67
CA LYS A 81 18.18 -7.73 1.14
C LYS A 81 19.33 -6.82 0.73
N ARG A 82 19.13 -6.02 -0.33
CA ARG A 82 20.02 -4.96 -0.81
C ARG A 82 21.49 -5.39 -0.93
N THR A 83 21.74 -6.65 -1.33
CA THR A 83 23.08 -7.21 -1.51
C THR A 83 23.48 -7.11 -2.97
N PRO A 84 24.61 -6.45 -3.29
CA PRO A 84 25.10 -6.35 -4.67
C PRO A 84 25.27 -7.72 -5.34
N LEU A 85 24.89 -7.80 -6.62
CA LEU A 85 24.98 -8.98 -7.49
C LEU A 85 24.12 -10.19 -7.05
N VAL A 86 23.39 -10.12 -5.96
CA VAL A 86 22.42 -11.16 -5.59
C VAL A 86 21.14 -10.95 -6.41
N PRO A 87 20.65 -11.95 -7.15
CA PRO A 87 19.38 -11.85 -7.87
C PRO A 87 18.18 -11.77 -6.91
N GLY A 88 17.08 -11.19 -7.36
CA GLY A 88 15.79 -11.38 -6.71
C GLY A 88 15.33 -12.83 -6.84
N GLN A 89 14.56 -13.28 -5.87
CA GLN A 89 13.95 -14.62 -5.90
C GLN A 89 12.84 -14.67 -6.98
N ASP A 90 12.80 -15.78 -7.72
CA ASP A 90 11.77 -16.05 -8.72
C ASP A 90 11.33 -17.53 -8.59
N PRO A 91 10.07 -17.81 -8.21
CA PRO A 91 9.03 -16.84 -7.82
C PRO A 91 9.38 -16.09 -6.53
N CYS A 92 8.88 -14.86 -6.41
CA CYS A 92 9.06 -14.05 -5.20
C CYS A 92 8.07 -14.48 -4.10
N PRO A 93 8.52 -15.08 -2.99
CA PRO A 93 7.60 -15.56 -1.95
C PRO A 93 6.89 -14.43 -1.20
N LEU A 94 7.42 -13.20 -1.25
CA LEU A 94 6.82 -12.05 -0.59
C LEU A 94 5.50 -11.60 -1.24
N LEU A 95 5.21 -12.02 -2.47
CA LEU A 95 3.98 -11.66 -3.17
C LEU A 95 2.74 -12.44 -2.69
N GLU A 96 2.89 -13.39 -1.79
CA GLU A 96 1.77 -14.10 -1.17
C GLU A 96 0.95 -13.17 -0.28
N ASP A 97 1.62 -12.26 0.45
CA ASP A 97 1.00 -11.40 1.45
C ASP A 97 1.46 -9.92 1.40
N HIS A 98 2.35 -9.57 0.48
CA HIS A 98 2.90 -8.22 0.31
C HIS A 98 3.04 -7.82 -1.17
N GLY A 99 3.35 -6.55 -1.38
CA GLY A 99 3.56 -6.03 -2.74
C GLY A 99 2.28 -6.05 -3.57
N GLY A 100 1.16 -5.68 -2.98
CA GLY A 100 -0.13 -5.69 -3.63
C GLY A 100 -1.20 -4.82 -2.97
N ILE A 101 -2.40 -4.91 -3.50
CA ILE A 101 -3.60 -4.24 -3.02
C ILE A 101 -4.62 -5.30 -2.63
N TRP A 102 -5.27 -5.08 -1.49
CA TRP A 102 -6.42 -5.86 -1.02
C TRP A 102 -7.66 -5.00 -0.97
N ARG A 103 -8.81 -5.61 -1.30
CA ARG A 103 -10.13 -5.02 -1.25
C ARG A 103 -10.87 -5.50 -0.02
N PHE A 104 -11.45 -4.59 0.76
CA PHE A 104 -12.18 -4.87 2.00
C PHE A 104 -13.56 -4.24 1.98
N ASP A 105 -14.45 -4.68 2.86
CA ASP A 105 -15.68 -3.97 3.17
C ASP A 105 -15.35 -2.66 3.93
N ALA A 106 -15.74 -1.53 3.37
CA ALA A 106 -15.44 -0.22 3.95
C ALA A 106 -16.15 0.02 5.28
N GLU A 107 -17.25 -0.66 5.55
CA GLU A 107 -18.08 -0.42 6.74
C GLU A 107 -17.81 -1.43 7.87
N LYS A 108 -17.18 -2.57 7.56
CA LYS A 108 -16.85 -3.61 8.55
C LYS A 108 -15.63 -3.19 9.37
N VAL A 109 -15.77 -3.17 10.69
CA VAL A 109 -14.69 -2.85 11.64
C VAL A 109 -13.88 -4.09 12.02
N GLY A 110 -12.60 -3.89 12.39
CA GLY A 110 -11.74 -4.91 12.96
C GLY A 110 -11.28 -5.97 11.95
N GLN A 111 -11.14 -5.61 10.68
CA GLN A 111 -10.62 -6.50 9.65
C GLN A 111 -9.09 -6.59 9.72
N THR A 112 -8.55 -7.74 9.35
CA THR A 112 -7.13 -7.94 9.06
C THR A 112 -6.94 -8.26 7.58
N GLN A 113 -5.70 -8.40 7.09
CA GLN A 113 -5.46 -8.70 5.68
C GLN A 113 -6.20 -9.97 5.20
N LYS A 114 -6.37 -10.96 6.08
CA LYS A 114 -7.06 -12.23 5.77
C LYS A 114 -8.56 -12.06 5.49
N ASP A 115 -9.16 -10.97 5.93
CA ASP A 115 -10.56 -10.64 5.66
C ASP A 115 -10.75 -9.98 4.31
N GLY A 116 -9.66 -9.53 3.67
CA GLY A 116 -9.66 -8.86 2.38
C GLY A 116 -9.52 -9.82 1.20
N GLU A 117 -10.02 -9.38 0.07
CA GLU A 117 -9.81 -10.05 -1.21
C GLU A 117 -8.53 -9.51 -1.87
N PHE A 118 -7.66 -10.41 -2.32
CA PHE A 118 -6.45 -10.05 -3.06
C PHE A 118 -6.83 -9.48 -4.44
N TYR A 119 -6.58 -8.22 -4.66
CA TYR A 119 -7.04 -7.49 -5.84
C TYR A 119 -5.96 -7.33 -6.91
N ALA A 120 -4.74 -6.93 -6.53
CA ALA A 120 -3.64 -6.71 -7.47
C ALA A 120 -2.30 -7.05 -6.82
N SER A 121 -1.35 -7.56 -7.61
CA SER A 121 -0.03 -8.03 -7.21
C SER A 121 1.10 -7.37 -7.98
N GLY A 122 2.34 -7.48 -7.48
CA GLY A 122 3.55 -6.99 -8.14
C GLY A 122 3.84 -5.52 -7.90
N LEU A 123 3.13 -4.89 -6.98
CA LEU A 123 3.18 -3.45 -6.70
C LEU A 123 4.05 -3.18 -5.47
N ARG A 124 5.32 -2.81 -5.70
CA ARG A 124 6.33 -2.67 -4.64
C ARG A 124 5.94 -1.66 -3.55
N SER A 125 5.62 -0.43 -3.94
CA SER A 125 5.29 0.67 -3.03
C SER A 125 4.26 1.58 -3.65
N ILE A 126 3.04 1.52 -3.18
CA ILE A 126 1.95 2.35 -3.68
C ILE A 126 1.95 3.65 -2.89
N VAL A 127 2.10 4.77 -3.58
CA VAL A 127 2.20 6.11 -2.99
C VAL A 127 0.93 6.94 -3.15
N ALA A 128 0.08 6.57 -4.11
CA ALA A 128 -1.26 7.13 -4.26
C ALA A 128 -2.22 6.09 -4.82
N LEU A 129 -3.48 6.20 -4.44
CA LEU A 129 -4.61 5.42 -4.96
C LEU A 129 -5.79 6.35 -5.18
N ASP A 130 -6.51 6.11 -6.27
CA ASP A 130 -7.81 6.73 -6.48
C ASP A 130 -8.71 5.84 -7.34
N TRP A 131 -10.02 5.92 -7.13
CA TRP A 131 -11.01 5.22 -7.91
C TRP A 131 -11.65 6.16 -8.93
N ASN A 132 -11.60 5.79 -10.20
CA ASN A 132 -12.24 6.55 -11.26
C ASN A 132 -13.64 6.00 -11.53
N THR A 133 -14.66 6.75 -11.15
CA THR A 133 -16.06 6.37 -11.32
C THR A 133 -16.50 6.32 -12.79
N SER A 134 -15.78 7.01 -13.68
CA SER A 134 -16.14 7.08 -15.10
C SER A 134 -15.85 5.80 -15.88
N ASP A 135 -14.80 5.07 -15.49
CA ASP A 135 -14.38 3.82 -16.14
C ASP A 135 -14.37 2.63 -15.18
N GLN A 136 -14.79 2.85 -13.92
CA GLN A 136 -14.85 1.82 -12.88
C GLN A 136 -13.49 1.14 -12.64
N SER A 137 -12.43 1.94 -12.61
CA SER A 137 -11.06 1.45 -12.49
C SER A 137 -10.32 2.07 -11.30
N LEU A 138 -9.49 1.27 -10.66
CA LEU A 138 -8.57 1.72 -9.62
C LEU A 138 -7.26 2.17 -10.26
N TYR A 139 -6.88 3.41 -9.99
CA TYR A 139 -5.60 3.98 -10.42
C TYR A 139 -4.61 4.01 -9.27
N ALA A 140 -3.39 3.61 -9.54
CA ALA A 140 -2.31 3.56 -8.55
C ALA A 140 -1.05 4.25 -9.09
N VAL A 141 -0.39 5.03 -8.24
CA VAL A 141 0.97 5.49 -8.50
C VAL A 141 1.92 4.63 -7.70
N VAL A 142 2.84 3.96 -8.39
CA VAL A 142 3.76 2.99 -7.79
C VAL A 142 5.18 3.55 -7.82
N HIS A 143 5.85 3.48 -6.69
CA HIS A 143 7.29 3.73 -6.61
C HIS A 143 8.04 2.43 -6.84
N GLY A 144 8.75 2.36 -7.95
CA GLY A 144 9.50 1.18 -8.38
C GLY A 144 10.79 0.92 -7.60
N ARG A 145 11.60 0.00 -8.11
CA ARG A 145 12.86 -0.42 -7.48
C ARG A 145 13.90 0.69 -7.53
N ASP A 146 14.56 0.93 -6.42
CA ASP A 146 15.66 1.87 -6.30
C ASP A 146 17.04 1.18 -6.25
N ASP A 147 18.13 1.97 -6.27
CA ASP A 147 19.52 1.52 -6.13
C ASP A 147 19.97 0.47 -7.17
N LEU A 148 19.32 0.36 -8.32
CA LEU A 148 19.60 -0.70 -9.30
C LEU A 148 21.06 -0.69 -9.78
N HIS A 149 21.66 0.48 -10.00
CA HIS A 149 23.08 0.61 -10.42
C HIS A 149 24.06 0.15 -9.34
N ARG A 150 23.70 0.21 -8.07
CA ARG A 150 24.53 -0.27 -6.96
C ARG A 150 24.37 -1.77 -6.75
N LEU A 151 23.14 -2.27 -6.94
CA LEU A 151 22.82 -3.69 -6.76
C LEU A 151 23.24 -4.52 -7.95
N TRP A 152 23.07 -4.02 -9.16
CA TRP A 152 23.41 -4.73 -10.40
C TRP A 152 24.12 -3.80 -11.41
N PRO A 153 25.36 -3.38 -11.12
CA PRO A 153 26.10 -2.41 -11.95
C PRO A 153 26.41 -2.89 -13.37
N ASN A 154 26.35 -4.20 -13.61
CA ASN A 154 26.54 -4.79 -14.94
C ASN A 154 25.27 -4.70 -15.82
N HIS A 155 24.11 -4.38 -15.22
CA HIS A 155 22.83 -4.32 -15.90
C HIS A 155 22.24 -2.91 -15.96
N PHE A 156 22.59 -2.05 -15.00
CA PHE A 156 22.03 -0.71 -14.86
C PHE A 156 23.12 0.32 -14.66
N SER A 157 23.15 1.32 -15.54
CA SER A 157 23.92 2.55 -15.32
C SER A 157 23.27 3.41 -14.24
N GLN A 158 24.00 4.39 -13.72
CA GLN A 158 23.47 5.34 -12.76
C GLN A 158 22.29 6.15 -13.36
N TRP A 159 22.37 6.46 -14.66
CA TRP A 159 21.31 7.18 -15.37
C TRP A 159 20.02 6.34 -15.49
N GLU A 160 20.12 5.11 -15.95
CA GLU A 160 18.97 4.20 -16.02
C GLU A 160 18.34 3.99 -14.65
N SER A 161 19.16 3.81 -13.61
CA SER A 161 18.68 3.68 -12.23
C SER A 161 17.96 4.92 -11.72
N ALA A 162 18.25 6.09 -12.25
CA ALA A 162 17.55 7.33 -11.88
C ALA A 162 16.18 7.49 -12.60
N LEU A 163 16.02 6.86 -13.76
CA LEU A 163 14.78 6.93 -14.55
C LEU A 163 13.75 5.85 -14.16
N LEU A 164 14.24 4.68 -13.70
CA LEU A 164 13.41 3.49 -13.44
C LEU A 164 12.61 3.46 -12.11
N PRO A 165 12.79 4.36 -11.12
CA PRO A 165 11.90 4.37 -9.95
C PRO A 165 10.45 4.78 -10.22
N SER A 166 10.19 5.44 -11.34
CA SER A 166 8.83 5.69 -11.78
C SER A 166 8.30 4.47 -12.53
N GLU A 167 7.25 3.88 -12.05
CA GLU A 167 6.55 2.81 -12.74
C GLU A 167 5.35 3.37 -13.49
N GLU A 168 5.03 2.76 -14.63
CA GLU A 168 3.82 3.08 -15.40
C GLU A 168 2.58 2.66 -14.58
N PHE A 169 1.50 3.43 -14.71
CA PHE A 169 0.19 3.14 -14.13
C PHE A 169 -0.83 2.82 -15.21
#